data_79f801ca9f030145ec0991fb518c189d
#
_entry.id   79f801ca9f030145ec0991fb518c189d
#
_cell.length_a   1.000
_cell.length_b   1.000
_cell.length_c   1.000
_cell.angle_alpha   90.00
_cell.angle_beta   90.00
_cell.angle_gamma   90.00
#
_symmetry.space_group_name_H-M   'P 1'
#
loop_
_entity.id
_entity.type
_entity.pdbx_description
1 polymer ?
#
loop_
_entity_poly.entity_id
_entity_poly.type
_entity_poly.pdbx_seq_one_letter_code
_entity_poly.pdbx_strand_id
1 'polypeptide(L)'
;MKASDILNTYNNAHGGDILDFSANVNPNGTPQSVKDTIIGSLDNIAAYPQIYCDRLRHSIADYYNAYIGDGINLTDNNIICGNGAADLIYRYALAIKPSKAVLVSPCFCEYEEALQCCGCNNIIHYMLDTQDFVIKKDICSLLDCDVDIIFLCNPNNPTGINIPPDIICGILTECEKNNINVFIDECFLDFLNDDKERTCIKEINRYNNMFILRAFTKIYAMAGIRLGYGITSDYGLINKMYKSGAPWNVSTIAQAAGIAALNEKDYIDSTRLLINKEKQYIYNEFDRLKIKYWKGSADYIFFKSKNNLKEDLIKMGILIRDCSNYYNLTDGYYRIAVKKHDDNERLINALKYIFNIYLGNGV
;
A
#
# COMPACT_ATOMS: atom_id res chain seq x y z
N MET A 1 -1.07 7.33 -18.66
CA MET A 1 0.25 7.88 -18.31
C MET A 1 0.45 7.72 -16.81
N LYS A 2 1.55 7.12 -16.37
CA LYS A 2 1.84 6.96 -14.91
C LYS A 2 2.14 8.34 -14.30
N ALA A 3 1.92 8.51 -13.00
CA ALA A 3 2.13 9.81 -12.33
C ALA A 3 3.56 10.35 -12.49
N SER A 4 4.57 9.45 -12.50
CA SER A 4 5.98 9.79 -12.78
C SER A 4 6.18 10.46 -14.14
N ASP A 5 5.45 10.02 -15.16
CA ASP A 5 5.59 10.57 -16.52
C ASP A 5 4.98 11.97 -16.60
N ILE A 6 3.87 12.19 -15.87
CA ILE A 6 3.22 13.50 -15.76
C ILE A 6 4.14 14.48 -15.03
N LEU A 7 4.76 14.06 -13.91
CA LEU A 7 5.71 14.87 -13.15
C LEU A 7 6.89 15.32 -14.01
N ASN A 8 7.53 14.37 -14.69
CA ASN A 8 8.67 14.65 -15.56
C ASN A 8 8.29 15.59 -16.72
N THR A 9 7.14 15.36 -17.35
CA THR A 9 6.65 16.19 -18.45
C THR A 9 6.34 17.61 -17.98
N TYR A 10 5.68 17.74 -16.81
CA TYR A 10 5.31 19.05 -16.27
C TYR A 10 6.54 19.84 -15.81
N ASN A 11 7.45 19.24 -15.08
CA ASN A 11 8.67 19.91 -14.59
C ASN A 11 9.54 20.38 -15.76
N ASN A 12 9.64 19.59 -16.83
CA ASN A 12 10.36 19.97 -18.04
C ASN A 12 9.68 21.14 -18.80
N ALA A 13 8.35 21.24 -18.76
CA ALA A 13 7.60 22.26 -19.49
C ALA A 13 7.49 23.60 -18.74
N HIS A 14 7.49 23.60 -17.40
CA HIS A 14 7.13 24.76 -16.61
C HIS A 14 8.25 25.25 -15.67
N GLY A 15 9.37 24.52 -15.55
CA GLY A 15 10.56 24.91 -14.75
C GLY A 15 10.31 25.06 -13.26
N GLY A 16 9.23 24.47 -12.72
CA GLY A 16 8.83 24.55 -11.33
C GLY A 16 8.42 23.19 -10.77
N ASP A 17 8.66 22.99 -9.47
CA ASP A 17 8.30 21.76 -8.79
C ASP A 17 6.77 21.67 -8.63
N ILE A 18 6.19 20.60 -9.14
CA ILE A 18 4.79 20.25 -8.92
C ILE A 18 4.63 19.65 -7.52
N LEU A 19 3.61 20.10 -6.80
CA LEU A 19 3.23 19.51 -5.51
C LEU A 19 2.46 18.21 -5.73
N ASP A 20 3.14 17.07 -5.53
CA ASP A 20 2.61 15.75 -5.84
C ASP A 20 1.82 15.15 -4.68
N PHE A 21 0.48 15.15 -4.78
CA PHE A 21 -0.44 14.42 -3.91
C PHE A 21 -0.83 13.03 -4.45
N SER A 22 -0.31 12.61 -5.61
CA SER A 22 -0.67 11.32 -6.20
C SER A 22 0.07 10.14 -5.57
N ALA A 23 1.24 10.38 -5.01
CA ALA A 23 2.10 9.37 -4.36
C ALA A 23 1.86 9.34 -2.85
N ASN A 24 1.39 8.20 -2.34
CA ASN A 24 1.15 7.97 -0.91
C ASN A 24 2.48 7.56 -0.25
N VAL A 25 3.16 8.52 0.34
CA VAL A 25 4.45 8.35 1.02
C VAL A 25 4.46 9.25 2.24
N ASN A 26 5.01 8.77 3.35
CA ASN A 26 5.09 9.50 4.60
C ASN A 26 5.65 10.91 4.42
N PRO A 27 4.91 11.97 4.80
CA PRO A 27 5.32 13.35 4.61
C PRO A 27 6.51 13.78 5.48
N ASN A 28 6.87 13.00 6.52
CA ASN A 28 8.05 13.27 7.34
C ASN A 28 9.37 13.00 6.60
N GLY A 29 9.30 12.30 5.44
CA GLY A 29 10.48 11.91 4.67
C GLY A 29 11.19 10.71 5.29
N THR A 30 12.30 10.27 4.71
CA THR A 30 13.08 9.14 5.22
C THR A 30 13.75 9.51 6.55
N PRO A 31 13.70 8.64 7.60
CA PRO A 31 14.35 8.87 8.88
C PRO A 31 15.86 9.15 8.73
N GLN A 32 16.42 9.98 9.62
CA GLN A 32 17.84 10.38 9.51
C GLN A 32 18.78 9.18 9.71
N SER A 33 18.50 8.30 10.65
CA SER A 33 19.27 7.07 10.89
C SER A 33 19.35 6.16 9.66
N VAL A 34 18.23 6.08 8.91
CA VAL A 34 18.17 5.33 7.64
C VAL A 34 19.04 5.99 6.58
N LYS A 35 19.01 7.32 6.44
CA LYS A 35 19.89 8.06 5.52
C LYS A 35 21.37 7.87 5.85
N ASP A 36 21.72 7.96 7.14
CA ASP A 36 23.09 7.78 7.62
C ASP A 36 23.57 6.35 7.36
N THR A 37 22.69 5.36 7.56
CA THR A 37 22.99 3.94 7.24
C THR A 37 23.22 3.74 5.73
N ILE A 38 22.41 4.39 4.88
CA ILE A 38 22.58 4.36 3.43
C ILE A 38 23.96 4.92 3.05
N ILE A 39 24.32 6.09 3.58
CA ILE A 39 25.63 6.74 3.33
C ILE A 39 26.76 5.83 3.80
N GLY A 40 26.69 5.28 5.02
CA GLY A 40 27.69 4.36 5.57
C GLY A 40 27.79 3.01 4.84
N SER A 41 26.80 2.69 4.01
CA SER A 41 26.78 1.44 3.23
C SER A 41 27.37 1.59 1.82
N LEU A 42 27.73 2.81 1.40
CA LEU A 42 28.22 3.06 0.03
C LEU A 42 29.50 2.30 -0.29
N ASP A 43 30.41 2.11 0.67
CA ASP A 43 31.65 1.35 0.45
C ASP A 43 31.40 -0.15 0.18
N ASN A 44 30.20 -0.65 0.51
CA ASN A 44 29.83 -2.06 0.33
C ASN A 44 29.19 -2.36 -1.04
N ILE A 45 28.99 -1.34 -1.90
CA ILE A 45 28.32 -1.54 -3.21
C ILE A 45 29.15 -2.32 -4.22
N ALA A 46 30.46 -2.46 -3.99
CA ALA A 46 31.34 -3.25 -4.83
C ALA A 46 31.12 -4.77 -4.68
N ALA A 47 30.47 -5.21 -3.62
CA ALA A 47 30.15 -6.61 -3.37
C ALA A 47 28.70 -6.95 -3.69
N TYR A 48 28.45 -8.19 -4.15
CA TYR A 48 27.08 -8.67 -4.28
C TYR A 48 26.35 -8.68 -2.94
N PRO A 49 25.04 -8.32 -2.90
CA PRO A 49 24.24 -8.39 -1.67
C PRO A 49 24.05 -9.85 -1.23
N GLN A 50 23.60 -10.05 0.01
CA GLN A 50 23.12 -11.36 0.46
C GLN A 50 21.93 -11.77 -0.41
N ILE A 51 22.02 -12.94 -1.04
CA ILE A 51 21.03 -13.43 -2.03
C ILE A 51 19.63 -13.59 -1.42
N TYR A 52 19.55 -14.06 -0.16
CA TYR A 52 18.29 -14.30 0.55
C TYR A 52 18.00 -13.24 1.60
N CYS A 53 18.80 -12.17 1.70
CA CYS A 53 18.61 -11.09 2.68
C CYS A 53 18.61 -11.58 4.14
N ASP A 54 19.44 -12.55 4.50
CA ASP A 54 19.35 -13.28 5.76
C ASP A 54 19.31 -12.38 7.00
N ARG A 55 20.19 -11.36 7.07
CA ARG A 55 20.20 -10.41 8.17
C ARG A 55 18.92 -9.58 8.24
N LEU A 56 18.40 -9.13 7.11
CA LEU A 56 17.16 -8.35 7.07
C LEU A 56 15.97 -9.22 7.45
N ARG A 57 15.88 -10.46 6.94
CA ARG A 57 14.81 -11.40 7.28
C ARG A 57 14.77 -11.70 8.78
N HIS A 58 15.96 -11.95 9.37
CA HIS A 58 16.08 -12.15 10.82
C HIS A 58 15.59 -10.92 11.60
N SER A 59 16.03 -9.72 11.21
CA SER A 59 15.56 -8.47 11.85
C SER A 59 14.06 -8.24 11.71
N ILE A 60 13.44 -8.63 10.59
CA ILE A 60 11.98 -8.55 10.41
C ILE A 60 11.27 -9.54 11.34
N ALA A 61 11.76 -10.78 11.42
CA ALA A 61 11.18 -11.79 12.30
C ALA A 61 11.24 -11.34 13.77
N ASP A 62 12.40 -10.86 14.23
CA ASP A 62 12.59 -10.33 15.59
C ASP A 62 11.68 -9.13 15.88
N TYR A 63 11.57 -8.21 14.92
CA TYR A 63 10.69 -7.06 15.04
C TYR A 63 9.25 -7.48 15.32
N TYR A 64 8.69 -8.41 14.53
CA TYR A 64 7.30 -8.83 14.70
C TYR A 64 7.10 -9.71 15.93
N ASN A 65 8.05 -10.58 16.29
CA ASN A 65 7.99 -11.34 17.52
C ASN A 65 7.95 -10.43 18.76
N ALA A 66 8.76 -9.36 18.77
CA ALA A 66 8.74 -8.36 19.83
C ALA A 66 7.49 -7.46 19.77
N TYR A 67 7.04 -7.09 18.56
CA TYR A 67 5.95 -6.15 18.38
C TYR A 67 4.58 -6.77 18.70
N ILE A 68 4.31 -7.96 18.18
CA ILE A 68 3.02 -8.65 18.39
C ILE A 68 3.02 -9.35 19.76
N GLY A 69 4.15 -9.97 20.14
CA GLY A 69 4.31 -10.68 21.41
C GLY A 69 3.78 -12.12 21.34
N ASP A 70 3.19 -12.58 22.44
CA ASP A 70 2.75 -13.98 22.60
C ASP A 70 1.82 -14.43 21.47
N GLY A 71 2.03 -15.66 21.00
CA GLY A 71 1.20 -16.34 20.00
C GLY A 71 1.82 -16.40 18.60
N ILE A 72 2.90 -15.65 18.31
CA ILE A 72 3.67 -15.83 17.08
C ILE A 72 5.12 -16.22 17.38
N ASN A 73 5.72 -16.97 16.46
CA ASN A 73 7.13 -17.34 16.52
C ASN A 73 7.67 -17.37 15.07
N LEU A 74 7.89 -16.17 14.52
CA LEU A 74 8.46 -16.03 13.19
C LEU A 74 9.96 -16.28 13.22
N THR A 75 10.44 -16.91 12.18
CA THR A 75 11.86 -17.07 11.86
C THR A 75 12.13 -16.44 10.49
N ASP A 76 13.38 -16.30 10.13
CA ASP A 76 13.76 -15.88 8.77
C ASP A 76 13.18 -16.77 7.67
N ASN A 77 12.85 -18.04 7.95
CA ASN A 77 12.18 -18.92 6.99
C ASN A 77 10.72 -18.54 6.67
N ASN A 78 10.12 -17.69 7.51
CA ASN A 78 8.78 -17.15 7.25
C ASN A 78 8.79 -15.92 6.35
N ILE A 79 9.97 -15.36 6.06
CA ILE A 79 10.14 -14.05 5.45
C ILE A 79 10.78 -14.18 4.07
N ILE A 80 10.26 -13.42 3.10
CA ILE A 80 10.89 -13.19 1.81
C ILE A 80 11.00 -11.70 1.54
N CYS A 81 12.17 -11.22 1.11
CA CYS A 81 12.38 -9.83 0.72
C CYS A 81 12.34 -9.67 -0.80
N GLY A 82 11.86 -8.51 -1.27
CA GLY A 82 11.74 -8.19 -2.68
C GLY A 82 12.13 -6.75 -3.02
N ASN A 83 12.38 -6.50 -4.29
CA ASN A 83 12.69 -5.17 -4.83
C ASN A 83 11.43 -4.28 -4.88
N GLY A 84 10.93 -3.93 -3.69
CA GLY A 84 9.61 -3.34 -3.46
C GLY A 84 8.49 -4.38 -3.42
N ALA A 85 7.34 -3.97 -2.92
CA ALA A 85 6.15 -4.81 -2.82
C ALA A 85 5.70 -5.37 -4.18
N ALA A 86 5.81 -4.57 -5.25
CA ALA A 86 5.42 -5.00 -6.59
C ALA A 86 6.20 -6.25 -7.07
N ASP A 87 7.50 -6.33 -6.83
CA ASP A 87 8.30 -7.52 -7.17
C ASP A 87 7.71 -8.79 -6.51
N LEU A 88 7.27 -8.70 -5.26
CA LEU A 88 6.68 -9.82 -4.55
C LEU A 88 5.28 -10.19 -5.04
N ILE A 89 4.48 -9.24 -5.51
CA ILE A 89 3.18 -9.51 -6.15
C ILE A 89 3.39 -10.38 -7.39
N TYR A 90 4.31 -9.99 -8.28
CA TYR A 90 4.61 -10.75 -9.50
C TYR A 90 5.24 -12.12 -9.18
N ARG A 91 6.21 -12.18 -8.24
CA ARG A 91 6.80 -13.47 -7.82
C ARG A 91 5.77 -14.42 -7.23
N TYR A 92 4.83 -13.91 -6.46
CA TYR A 92 3.75 -14.69 -5.86
C TYR A 92 2.84 -15.27 -6.95
N ALA A 93 2.34 -14.42 -7.86
CA ALA A 93 1.51 -14.87 -8.98
C ALA A 93 2.22 -15.94 -9.84
N LEU A 94 3.51 -15.73 -10.17
CA LEU A 94 4.32 -16.68 -10.92
C LEU A 94 4.63 -17.97 -10.15
N ALA A 95 4.67 -17.94 -8.81
CA ALA A 95 4.89 -19.12 -7.97
C ALA A 95 3.64 -19.97 -7.82
N ILE A 96 2.46 -19.34 -7.71
CA ILE A 96 1.15 -20.02 -7.60
C ILE A 96 0.65 -20.46 -8.98
N LYS A 97 0.75 -19.61 -10.01
CA LYS A 97 0.20 -19.81 -11.36
C LYS A 97 -1.29 -20.19 -11.33
N PRO A 98 -2.14 -19.33 -10.76
CA PRO A 98 -3.55 -19.66 -10.63
C PRO A 98 -4.23 -19.72 -11.99
N SER A 99 -5.24 -20.58 -12.11
CA SER A 99 -6.14 -20.63 -13.26
C SER A 99 -7.32 -19.68 -13.10
N LYS A 100 -7.80 -19.50 -11.85
CA LYS A 100 -8.95 -18.64 -11.49
C LYS A 100 -8.65 -17.84 -10.25
N ALA A 101 -8.89 -16.52 -10.31
CA ALA A 101 -8.59 -15.59 -9.23
C ALA A 101 -9.79 -14.70 -8.88
N VAL A 102 -9.89 -14.29 -7.61
CA VAL A 102 -10.84 -13.28 -7.15
C VAL A 102 -10.10 -12.01 -6.77
N LEU A 103 -10.50 -10.88 -7.32
CA LEU A 103 -10.03 -9.53 -6.97
C LEU A 103 -11.16 -8.70 -6.37
N VAL A 104 -10.89 -7.99 -5.28
CA VAL A 104 -11.83 -7.03 -4.68
C VAL A 104 -11.66 -5.69 -5.37
N SER A 105 -12.67 -5.21 -6.09
CA SER A 105 -12.58 -4.00 -6.92
C SER A 105 -13.43 -2.84 -6.39
N PRO A 106 -12.88 -1.60 -6.34
CA PRO A 106 -11.61 -1.18 -6.92
C PRO A 106 -10.41 -1.64 -6.08
N CYS A 107 -9.29 -1.99 -6.75
CA CYS A 107 -8.04 -2.38 -6.09
C CYS A 107 -6.81 -1.92 -6.90
N PHE A 108 -5.64 -2.16 -6.35
CA PHE A 108 -4.38 -1.82 -7.01
C PHE A 108 -4.19 -2.65 -8.28
N CYS A 109 -3.92 -1.99 -9.41
CA CYS A 109 -3.90 -2.63 -10.73
C CYS A 109 -2.82 -3.72 -10.90
N GLU A 110 -1.72 -3.63 -10.14
CA GLU A 110 -0.63 -4.59 -10.24
C GLU A 110 -1.05 -6.04 -9.86
N TYR A 111 -2.14 -6.23 -9.11
CA TYR A 111 -2.64 -7.59 -8.84
C TYR A 111 -3.14 -8.25 -10.12
N GLU A 112 -3.96 -7.54 -10.89
CA GLU A 112 -4.49 -8.02 -12.17
C GLU A 112 -3.37 -8.15 -13.20
N GLU A 113 -2.48 -7.15 -13.30
CA GLU A 113 -1.33 -7.20 -14.21
C GLU A 113 -0.41 -8.41 -13.91
N ALA A 114 -0.17 -8.72 -12.63
CA ALA A 114 0.64 -9.88 -12.24
C ALA A 114 -0.05 -11.22 -12.55
N LEU A 115 -1.37 -11.30 -12.34
CA LEU A 115 -2.17 -12.48 -12.70
C LEU A 115 -2.16 -12.72 -14.22
N GLN A 116 -2.36 -11.68 -15.00
CA GLN A 116 -2.28 -11.77 -16.48
C GLN A 116 -0.88 -12.15 -16.94
N CYS A 117 0.17 -11.61 -16.30
CA CYS A 117 1.56 -11.95 -16.61
C CYS A 117 1.88 -13.43 -16.39
N CYS A 118 1.27 -14.09 -15.42
CA CYS A 118 1.45 -15.53 -15.19
C CYS A 118 0.47 -16.41 -15.99
N GLY A 119 -0.39 -15.82 -16.83
CA GLY A 119 -1.33 -16.52 -17.71
C GLY A 119 -2.72 -16.75 -17.11
N CYS A 120 -3.02 -16.17 -15.93
CA CYS A 120 -4.35 -16.23 -15.34
C CYS A 120 -5.26 -15.20 -16.03
N ASN A 121 -6.20 -15.68 -16.85
CA ASN A 121 -7.16 -14.84 -17.56
C ASN A 121 -8.60 -14.97 -17.00
N ASN A 122 -8.83 -15.89 -16.08
CA ASN A 122 -10.14 -16.06 -15.43
C ASN A 122 -10.14 -15.31 -14.09
N ILE A 123 -10.44 -14.02 -14.15
CA ILE A 123 -10.42 -13.11 -13.00
C ILE A 123 -11.85 -12.67 -12.69
N ILE A 124 -12.32 -12.98 -11.50
CA ILE A 124 -13.61 -12.52 -10.98
C ILE A 124 -13.39 -11.26 -10.15
N HIS A 125 -14.08 -10.18 -10.52
CA HIS A 125 -14.07 -8.96 -9.73
C HIS A 125 -15.26 -8.92 -8.77
N TYR A 126 -14.99 -9.02 -7.46
CA TYR A 126 -15.99 -8.68 -6.44
C TYR A 126 -16.12 -7.17 -6.37
N MET A 127 -17.26 -6.67 -6.84
CA MET A 127 -17.51 -5.22 -6.97
C MET A 127 -17.99 -4.64 -5.66
N LEU A 128 -17.17 -3.77 -5.05
CA LEU A 128 -17.58 -3.05 -3.83
C LEU A 128 -18.70 -2.05 -4.13
N ASP A 129 -19.66 -1.95 -3.22
CA ASP A 129 -20.71 -0.94 -3.29
C ASP A 129 -20.07 0.46 -3.15
N THR A 130 -20.35 1.35 -4.11
CA THR A 130 -19.78 2.72 -4.16
C THR A 130 -20.35 3.65 -3.07
N GLN A 131 -21.29 3.19 -2.25
CA GLN A 131 -21.76 3.95 -1.10
C GLN A 131 -20.77 3.91 0.05
N ASP A 132 -20.22 2.73 0.36
CA ASP A 132 -19.36 2.49 1.53
C ASP A 132 -17.98 1.88 1.21
N PHE A 133 -17.82 1.21 0.08
CA PHE A 133 -16.62 0.46 -0.33
C PHE A 133 -16.18 -0.59 0.71
N VAL A 134 -17.10 -1.17 1.44
CA VAL A 134 -16.86 -2.21 2.45
C VAL A 134 -17.09 -3.59 1.86
N ILE A 135 -16.17 -4.52 2.10
CA ILE A 135 -16.36 -5.93 1.78
C ILE A 135 -17.42 -6.52 2.71
N LYS A 136 -18.39 -7.25 2.14
CA LYS A 136 -19.50 -7.89 2.86
C LYS A 136 -19.35 -9.42 2.85
N LYS A 137 -20.13 -10.12 3.66
CA LYS A 137 -20.06 -11.60 3.81
C LYS A 137 -20.36 -12.38 2.52
N ASP A 138 -21.07 -11.78 1.59
CA ASP A 138 -21.42 -12.41 0.31
C ASP A 138 -20.19 -12.72 -0.56
N ILE A 139 -19.05 -12.10 -0.31
CA ILE A 139 -17.77 -12.46 -0.97
C ILE A 139 -17.44 -13.94 -0.81
N CYS A 140 -17.79 -14.54 0.34
CA CYS A 140 -17.55 -15.96 0.60
C CYS A 140 -18.27 -16.89 -0.39
N SER A 141 -19.37 -16.43 -1.00
CA SER A 141 -20.07 -17.21 -2.03
C SER A 141 -19.30 -17.35 -3.35
N LEU A 142 -18.26 -16.54 -3.56
CA LEU A 142 -17.36 -16.62 -4.73
C LEU A 142 -16.15 -17.52 -4.47
N LEU A 143 -15.93 -17.98 -3.23
CA LEU A 143 -14.76 -18.74 -2.80
C LEU A 143 -15.08 -20.24 -2.86
N ASP A 144 -15.40 -20.73 -4.05
CA ASP A 144 -15.67 -22.14 -4.33
C ASP A 144 -14.36 -22.93 -4.65
N CYS A 145 -14.47 -24.24 -4.78
CA CYS A 145 -13.32 -25.14 -5.03
C CYS A 145 -12.62 -24.93 -6.39
N ASP A 146 -13.17 -24.10 -7.26
CA ASP A 146 -12.58 -23.79 -8.57
C ASP A 146 -11.70 -22.53 -8.52
N VAL A 147 -11.74 -21.77 -7.41
CA VAL A 147 -10.91 -20.59 -7.20
C VAL A 147 -9.55 -20.99 -6.62
N ASP A 148 -8.47 -20.52 -7.23
CA ASP A 148 -7.11 -20.81 -6.74
C ASP A 148 -6.60 -19.76 -5.77
N ILE A 149 -7.06 -18.49 -5.90
CA ILE A 149 -6.52 -17.37 -5.15
C ILE A 149 -7.52 -16.22 -5.00
N ILE A 150 -7.45 -15.54 -3.84
CA ILE A 150 -8.05 -14.23 -3.62
C ILE A 150 -6.99 -13.20 -3.22
N PHE A 151 -7.09 -11.97 -3.77
CA PHE A 151 -6.29 -10.81 -3.35
C PHE A 151 -7.13 -9.87 -2.51
N LEU A 152 -6.61 -9.54 -1.32
CA LEU A 152 -7.17 -8.57 -0.39
C LEU A 152 -6.17 -7.45 -0.17
N CYS A 153 -6.63 -6.21 -0.05
CA CYS A 153 -5.81 -5.06 0.32
C CYS A 153 -6.42 -4.41 1.57
N ASN A 154 -5.65 -4.33 2.64
CA ASN A 154 -6.13 -3.88 3.95
C ASN A 154 -5.12 -2.99 4.69
N PRO A 155 -5.34 -1.66 4.73
CA PRO A 155 -6.42 -0.87 4.09
C PRO A 155 -6.41 -0.91 2.58
N ASN A 156 -7.60 -0.85 1.97
CA ASN A 156 -7.74 -0.95 0.52
C ASN A 156 -7.20 0.29 -0.23
N ASN A 157 -6.46 0.08 -1.29
CA ASN A 157 -6.08 1.13 -2.23
C ASN A 157 -6.96 1.01 -3.50
N PRO A 158 -7.80 2.04 -3.84
CA PRO A 158 -7.62 3.46 -3.50
C PRO A 158 -8.49 3.98 -2.35
N THR A 159 -9.41 3.20 -1.77
CA THR A 159 -10.47 3.70 -0.90
C THR A 159 -10.01 4.03 0.53
N GLY A 160 -8.93 3.40 1.00
CA GLY A 160 -8.45 3.51 2.39
C GLY A 160 -9.32 2.78 3.41
N ILE A 161 -10.37 2.10 2.98
CA ILE A 161 -11.31 1.39 3.86
C ILE A 161 -10.69 0.06 4.33
N ASN A 162 -10.85 -0.23 5.60
CA ASN A 162 -10.44 -1.51 6.18
C ASN A 162 -11.47 -2.60 5.94
N ILE A 163 -10.98 -3.82 5.83
CA ILE A 163 -11.83 -5.01 5.87
C ILE A 163 -12.21 -5.26 7.34
N PRO A 164 -13.49 -5.46 7.66
CA PRO A 164 -13.91 -5.82 9.01
C PRO A 164 -13.25 -7.14 9.46
N PRO A 165 -12.78 -7.25 10.73
CA PRO A 165 -12.07 -8.44 11.19
C PRO A 165 -12.86 -9.74 11.08
N ASP A 166 -14.17 -9.69 11.31
CA ASP A 166 -15.07 -10.86 11.16
C ASP A 166 -15.19 -11.32 9.69
N ILE A 167 -15.10 -10.38 8.75
CA ILE A 167 -15.10 -10.69 7.31
C ILE A 167 -13.74 -11.34 6.91
N ILE A 168 -12.61 -10.81 7.40
CA ILE A 168 -11.30 -11.44 7.15
C ILE A 168 -11.29 -12.87 7.69
N CYS A 169 -11.73 -13.08 8.93
CA CYS A 169 -11.81 -14.43 9.53
C CYS A 169 -12.71 -15.36 8.71
N GLY A 170 -13.85 -14.86 8.21
CA GLY A 170 -14.75 -15.63 7.36
C GLY A 170 -14.10 -16.04 6.04
N ILE A 171 -13.41 -15.10 5.37
CA ILE A 171 -12.67 -15.37 4.12
C ILE A 171 -11.57 -16.40 4.36
N LEU A 172 -10.73 -16.22 5.40
CA LEU A 172 -9.65 -17.16 5.71
C LEU A 172 -10.17 -18.57 5.97
N THR A 173 -11.28 -18.70 6.73
CA THR A 173 -11.90 -19.99 7.03
C THR A 173 -12.44 -20.67 5.77
N GLU A 174 -13.12 -19.92 4.89
CA GLU A 174 -13.66 -20.49 3.65
C GLU A 174 -12.53 -20.86 2.65
N CYS A 175 -11.48 -20.03 2.58
CA CYS A 175 -10.30 -20.29 1.76
C CYS A 175 -9.52 -21.52 2.24
N GLU A 176 -9.37 -21.71 3.55
CA GLU A 176 -8.73 -22.93 4.10
C GLU A 176 -9.51 -24.19 3.72
N LYS A 177 -10.83 -24.16 3.89
CA LYS A 177 -11.72 -25.28 3.56
C LYS A 177 -11.66 -25.67 2.08
N ASN A 178 -11.53 -24.71 1.18
CA ASN A 178 -11.54 -24.89 -0.28
C ASN A 178 -10.13 -24.92 -0.90
N ASN A 179 -9.06 -24.89 -0.08
CA ASN A 179 -7.64 -24.84 -0.51
C ASN A 179 -7.31 -23.63 -1.41
N ILE A 180 -7.94 -22.49 -1.15
CA ILE A 180 -7.71 -21.24 -1.88
C ILE A 180 -6.56 -20.47 -1.21
N ASN A 181 -5.60 -19.99 -2.01
CA ASN A 181 -4.54 -19.12 -1.51
C ASN A 181 -5.06 -17.72 -1.22
N VAL A 182 -4.61 -17.11 -0.12
CA VAL A 182 -5.00 -15.75 0.28
C VAL A 182 -3.80 -14.83 0.27
N PHE A 183 -3.81 -13.86 -0.63
CA PHE A 183 -2.83 -12.78 -0.66
C PHE A 183 -3.41 -11.55 0.05
N ILE A 184 -2.75 -11.07 1.10
CA ILE A 184 -3.19 -9.91 1.89
C ILE A 184 -2.12 -8.82 1.80
N ASP A 185 -2.46 -7.71 1.15
CA ASP A 185 -1.59 -6.53 1.07
C ASP A 185 -1.87 -5.60 2.26
N GLU A 186 -0.92 -5.56 3.18
CA GLU A 186 -0.92 -4.70 4.36
C GLU A 186 0.09 -3.54 4.25
N CYS A 187 0.47 -3.12 3.04
CA CYS A 187 1.47 -2.06 2.83
C CYS A 187 1.14 -0.70 3.45
N PHE A 188 -0.13 -0.45 3.79
CA PHE A 188 -0.58 0.78 4.43
C PHE A 188 -1.00 0.60 5.89
N LEU A 189 -0.90 -0.60 6.43
CA LEU A 189 -1.40 -0.91 7.76
C LEU A 189 -0.63 -0.18 8.87
N ASP A 190 0.68 0.05 8.68
CA ASP A 190 1.53 0.73 9.66
C ASP A 190 1.09 2.18 10.00
N PHE A 191 0.25 2.80 9.17
CA PHE A 191 -0.32 4.12 9.44
C PHE A 191 -1.49 4.12 10.45
N LEU A 192 -2.00 2.96 10.83
CA LEU A 192 -3.11 2.81 11.77
C LEU A 192 -2.61 2.77 13.20
N ASN A 193 -3.38 3.36 14.14
CA ASN A 193 -3.07 3.28 15.57
C ASN A 193 -3.32 1.88 16.14
N ASP A 194 -4.25 1.14 15.53
CA ASP A 194 -4.66 -0.21 15.90
C ASP A 194 -4.14 -1.29 14.92
N ASP A 195 -2.98 -1.02 14.28
CA ASP A 195 -2.36 -1.90 13.29
C ASP A 195 -2.01 -3.27 13.89
N LYS A 196 -1.58 -3.30 15.15
CA LYS A 196 -1.27 -4.52 15.87
C LYS A 196 -2.50 -5.42 16.03
N GLU A 197 -3.68 -4.85 16.26
CA GLU A 197 -4.94 -5.59 16.39
C GLU A 197 -5.46 -6.07 15.03
N ARG A 198 -5.15 -5.35 13.96
CA ARG A 198 -5.70 -5.59 12.62
C ARG A 198 -4.84 -6.46 11.72
N THR A 199 -3.54 -6.56 12.00
CA THR A 199 -2.66 -7.37 11.16
C THR A 199 -3.04 -8.84 11.17
N CYS A 200 -3.05 -9.45 10.00
CA CYS A 200 -3.25 -10.88 9.82
C CYS A 200 -2.01 -11.72 10.22
N ILE A 201 -0.88 -11.09 10.55
CA ILE A 201 0.33 -11.82 11.02
C ILE A 201 0.02 -12.67 12.25
N LYS A 202 -0.92 -12.28 13.10
CA LYS A 202 -1.36 -13.07 14.27
C LYS A 202 -1.95 -14.43 13.88
N GLU A 203 -2.51 -14.53 12.70
CA GLU A 203 -3.15 -15.74 12.20
C GLU A 203 -2.19 -16.65 11.41
N ILE A 204 -0.91 -16.27 11.31
CA ILE A 204 0.07 -16.92 10.42
C ILE A 204 0.31 -18.39 10.77
N ASN A 205 0.20 -18.76 12.05
CA ASN A 205 0.37 -20.13 12.50
C ASN A 205 -0.89 -20.99 12.30
N ARG A 206 -2.04 -20.34 12.06
CA ARG A 206 -3.32 -21.01 11.87
C ARG A 206 -3.60 -21.30 10.39
N TYR A 207 -3.26 -20.36 9.51
CA TYR A 207 -3.57 -20.42 8.08
C TYR A 207 -2.29 -20.47 7.24
N ASN A 208 -1.90 -21.65 6.76
CA ASN A 208 -0.69 -21.83 5.96
C ASN A 208 -0.86 -21.44 4.47
N ASN A 209 -2.11 -21.21 4.04
CA ASN A 209 -2.45 -20.75 2.69
C ASN A 209 -2.44 -19.22 2.56
N MET A 210 -1.96 -18.50 3.58
CA MET A 210 -1.93 -17.05 3.64
C MET A 210 -0.53 -16.49 3.34
N PHE A 211 -0.47 -15.44 2.53
CA PHE A 211 0.72 -14.63 2.29
C PHE A 211 0.40 -13.18 2.59
N ILE A 212 1.17 -12.56 3.47
CA ILE A 212 1.00 -11.15 3.88
C ILE A 212 2.11 -10.33 3.26
N LEU A 213 1.75 -9.30 2.49
CA LEU A 213 2.67 -8.34 1.88
C LEU A 213 2.81 -7.09 2.75
N ARG A 214 4.04 -6.65 2.95
CA ARG A 214 4.41 -5.42 3.64
C ARG A 214 5.45 -4.62 2.85
N ALA A 215 5.56 -3.32 3.12
CA ALA A 215 6.51 -2.47 2.40
C ALA A 215 7.15 -1.40 3.30
N PHE A 216 8.46 -1.22 3.15
CA PHE A 216 9.17 -0.06 3.73
C PHE A 216 8.89 1.24 2.96
N THR A 217 8.37 1.12 1.75
CA THR A 217 8.12 2.20 0.79
C THR A 217 7.31 3.36 1.38
N LYS A 218 6.27 3.04 2.16
CA LYS A 218 5.22 3.98 2.56
C LYS A 218 5.54 4.62 3.90
N ILE A 219 5.51 3.84 4.97
CA ILE A 219 5.67 4.33 6.34
C ILE A 219 7.05 4.95 6.58
N TYR A 220 8.13 4.42 5.99
CA TYR A 220 9.49 4.95 6.15
C TYR A 220 9.93 5.88 5.00
N ALA A 221 9.03 6.27 4.09
CA ALA A 221 9.33 7.13 2.95
C ALA A 221 10.54 6.64 2.11
N MET A 222 10.63 5.34 1.89
CA MET A 222 11.74 4.69 1.18
C MET A 222 11.35 4.26 -0.25
N ALA A 223 10.50 5.04 -0.94
CA ALA A 223 9.96 4.67 -2.25
C ALA A 223 11.05 4.43 -3.30
N GLY A 224 12.11 5.24 -3.30
CA GLY A 224 13.23 5.13 -4.23
C GLY A 224 14.20 3.98 -3.91
N ILE A 225 14.21 3.47 -2.67
CA ILE A 225 15.08 2.37 -2.23
C ILE A 225 14.59 1.02 -2.74
N ARG A 226 13.30 0.90 -3.02
CA ARG A 226 12.68 -0.32 -3.54
C ARG A 226 12.82 -1.51 -2.61
N LEU A 227 12.17 -1.48 -1.44
CA LEU A 227 12.18 -2.58 -0.47
C LEU A 227 10.77 -2.93 0.00
N GLY A 228 10.45 -4.22 -0.09
CA GLY A 228 9.25 -4.84 0.47
C GLY A 228 9.56 -6.23 1.01
N TYR A 229 8.63 -6.81 1.74
CA TYR A 229 8.76 -8.17 2.24
C TYR A 229 7.41 -8.86 2.33
N GLY A 230 7.44 -10.18 2.27
CA GLY A 230 6.27 -11.04 2.48
C GLY A 230 6.47 -11.96 3.68
N ILE A 231 5.38 -12.33 4.33
CA ILE A 231 5.34 -13.23 5.48
C ILE A 231 4.36 -14.36 5.20
N THR A 232 4.80 -15.60 5.39
CA THR A 232 3.95 -16.80 5.27
C THR A 232 4.51 -17.94 6.12
N SER A 233 3.66 -18.88 6.53
CA SER A 233 4.09 -20.14 7.13
C SER A 233 4.35 -21.24 6.09
N ASP A 234 4.02 -21.02 4.80
CA ASP A 234 4.33 -21.95 3.72
C ASP A 234 5.77 -21.74 3.19
N TYR A 235 6.72 -22.49 3.74
CA TYR A 235 8.11 -22.49 3.28
C TYR A 235 8.27 -22.99 1.83
N GLY A 236 7.36 -23.84 1.37
CA GLY A 236 7.32 -24.32 -0.02
C GLY A 236 7.03 -23.17 -0.98
N LEU A 237 6.10 -22.31 -0.61
CA LEU A 237 5.77 -21.11 -1.38
C LEU A 237 6.96 -20.14 -1.46
N ILE A 238 7.65 -19.87 -0.35
CA ILE A 238 8.86 -19.01 -0.35
C ILE A 238 9.90 -19.54 -1.34
N ASN A 239 10.16 -20.86 -1.33
CA ASN A 239 11.10 -21.48 -2.25
C ASN A 239 10.66 -21.35 -3.73
N LYS A 240 9.36 -21.46 -4.02
CA LYS A 240 8.80 -21.24 -5.37
C LYS A 240 8.97 -19.76 -5.78
N MET A 241 8.71 -18.82 -4.86
CA MET A 241 8.85 -17.38 -5.12
C MET A 241 10.31 -16.97 -5.38
N TYR A 242 11.30 -17.56 -4.69
CA TYR A 242 12.72 -17.35 -5.04
C TYR A 242 13.05 -17.81 -6.46
N LYS A 243 12.48 -18.91 -6.90
CA LYS A 243 12.67 -19.45 -8.26
C LYS A 243 11.90 -18.67 -9.35
N SER A 244 10.93 -17.86 -8.95
CA SER A 244 10.06 -17.10 -9.86
C SER A 244 10.60 -15.73 -10.25
N GLY A 245 11.80 -15.35 -9.80
CA GLY A 245 12.41 -14.07 -10.14
C GLY A 245 13.93 -14.10 -10.10
N ALA A 246 14.56 -12.98 -10.45
CA ALA A 246 16.01 -12.87 -10.48
C ALA A 246 16.63 -13.00 -9.06
N PRO A 247 17.77 -13.68 -8.90
CA PRO A 247 18.54 -13.64 -7.65
C PRO A 247 19.15 -12.25 -7.44
N TRP A 248 19.59 -11.95 -6.20
CA TRP A 248 20.21 -10.67 -5.81
C TRP A 248 19.35 -9.43 -6.12
N ASN A 249 18.03 -9.57 -6.14
CA ASN A 249 17.09 -8.51 -6.51
C ASN A 249 16.97 -7.37 -5.49
N VAL A 250 17.43 -7.56 -4.25
CA VAL A 250 17.45 -6.54 -3.19
C VAL A 250 18.88 -6.07 -2.96
N SER A 251 19.15 -4.80 -3.24
CA SER A 251 20.49 -4.24 -3.14
C SER A 251 21.04 -4.23 -1.71
N THR A 252 22.37 -4.18 -1.56
CA THR A 252 23.05 -4.05 -0.25
C THR A 252 22.54 -2.84 0.52
N ILE A 253 22.36 -1.71 -0.16
CA ILE A 253 21.85 -0.46 0.42
C ILE A 253 20.41 -0.66 0.93
N ALA A 254 19.54 -1.31 0.15
CA ALA A 254 18.16 -1.55 0.55
C ALA A 254 18.09 -2.48 1.78
N GLN A 255 18.92 -3.53 1.82
CA GLN A 255 18.96 -4.43 2.99
C GLN A 255 19.40 -3.68 4.26
N ALA A 256 20.45 -2.86 4.19
CA ALA A 256 20.92 -2.07 5.32
C ALA A 256 19.91 -1.04 5.78
N ALA A 257 19.28 -0.32 4.83
CA ALA A 257 18.24 0.66 5.09
C ALA A 257 17.01 0.04 5.78
N GLY A 258 16.62 -1.18 5.36
CA GLY A 258 15.50 -1.90 5.97
C GLY A 258 15.78 -2.25 7.44
N ILE A 259 16.98 -2.75 7.75
CA ILE A 259 17.38 -3.06 9.14
C ILE A 259 17.35 -1.80 10.01
N ALA A 260 17.87 -0.68 9.52
CA ALA A 260 17.83 0.58 10.27
C ALA A 260 16.39 1.07 10.51
N ALA A 261 15.53 0.98 9.49
CA ALA A 261 14.14 1.42 9.55
C ALA A 261 13.31 0.68 10.62
N LEU A 262 13.56 -0.61 10.85
CA LEU A 262 12.84 -1.40 11.86
C LEU A 262 13.07 -0.90 13.31
N ASN A 263 14.08 -0.08 13.56
CA ASN A 263 14.36 0.51 14.86
C ASN A 263 13.64 1.84 15.10
N GLU A 264 12.94 2.39 14.10
CA GLU A 264 12.34 3.72 14.10
C GLU A 264 10.90 3.73 14.68
N LYS A 265 10.74 3.32 15.94
CA LYS A 265 9.41 3.24 16.59
C LYS A 265 8.77 4.61 16.80
N ASP A 266 9.50 5.56 17.38
CA ASP A 266 9.01 6.91 17.66
C ASP A 266 8.64 7.66 16.36
N TYR A 267 9.33 7.34 15.28
CA TYR A 267 9.03 7.89 13.96
C TYR A 267 7.65 7.44 13.45
N ILE A 268 7.29 6.17 13.63
CA ILE A 268 5.97 5.64 13.25
C ILE A 268 4.87 6.35 14.05
N ASP A 269 5.04 6.47 15.37
CA ASP A 269 4.04 7.08 16.25
C ASP A 269 3.86 8.58 15.94
N SER A 270 4.95 9.31 15.72
CA SER A 270 4.89 10.71 15.29
C SER A 270 4.21 10.89 13.93
N THR A 271 4.42 9.93 13.02
CA THR A 271 3.74 9.91 11.72
C THR A 271 2.24 9.70 11.87
N ARG A 272 1.81 8.75 12.68
CA ARG A 272 0.39 8.48 12.95
C ARG A 272 -0.32 9.72 13.50
N LEU A 273 0.31 10.40 14.45
CA LEU A 273 -0.22 11.65 15.01
C LEU A 273 -0.38 12.74 13.93
N LEU A 274 0.64 12.93 13.09
CA LEU A 274 0.59 13.90 12.00
C LEU A 274 -0.53 13.55 11.01
N ILE A 275 -0.57 12.32 10.51
CA ILE A 275 -1.56 11.88 9.52
C ILE A 275 -2.98 12.04 10.07
N ASN A 276 -3.24 11.64 11.31
CA ASN A 276 -4.57 11.77 11.90
C ASN A 276 -5.00 13.25 12.04
N LYS A 277 -4.10 14.12 12.49
CA LYS A 277 -4.35 15.57 12.59
C LYS A 277 -4.67 16.18 11.22
N GLU A 278 -3.86 15.89 10.23
CA GLU A 278 -4.00 16.48 8.89
C GLU A 278 -5.20 15.91 8.13
N LYS A 279 -5.53 14.62 8.31
CA LYS A 279 -6.79 14.06 7.77
C LYS A 279 -8.00 14.79 8.33
N GLN A 280 -8.04 15.05 9.65
CA GLN A 280 -9.15 15.77 10.24
C GLN A 280 -9.27 17.19 9.69
N TYR A 281 -8.13 17.88 9.46
CA TYR A 281 -8.12 19.19 8.81
C TYR A 281 -8.74 19.11 7.41
N ILE A 282 -8.27 18.18 6.56
CA ILE A 282 -8.78 18.03 5.19
C ILE A 282 -10.27 17.65 5.19
N TYR A 283 -10.71 16.74 6.07
CA TYR A 283 -12.12 16.36 6.19
C TYR A 283 -13.02 17.56 6.52
N ASN A 284 -12.61 18.40 7.47
CA ASN A 284 -13.36 19.60 7.83
C ASN A 284 -13.47 20.59 6.64
N GLU A 285 -12.41 20.71 5.85
CA GLU A 285 -12.43 21.57 4.66
C GLU A 285 -13.27 20.95 3.53
N PHE A 286 -13.23 19.62 3.34
CA PHE A 286 -14.08 18.93 2.37
C PHE A 286 -15.57 19.05 2.74
N ASP A 287 -15.93 18.98 4.02
CA ASP A 287 -17.28 19.24 4.49
C ASP A 287 -17.76 20.67 4.14
N ARG A 288 -16.90 21.70 4.34
CA ARG A 288 -17.19 23.09 3.95
C ARG A 288 -17.36 23.26 2.44
N LEU A 289 -16.56 22.52 1.65
CA LEU A 289 -16.60 22.53 0.19
C LEU A 289 -17.71 21.61 -0.38
N LYS A 290 -18.41 20.86 0.45
CA LYS A 290 -19.41 19.85 0.07
C LYS A 290 -18.85 18.77 -0.86
N ILE A 291 -17.58 18.42 -0.68
CA ILE A 291 -16.90 17.34 -1.39
C ILE A 291 -17.23 16.02 -0.70
N LYS A 292 -17.77 15.04 -1.45
CA LYS A 292 -18.01 13.70 -0.91
C LYS A 292 -16.68 12.95 -0.75
N TYR A 293 -16.42 12.39 0.42
CA TYR A 293 -15.24 11.57 0.71
C TYR A 293 -15.61 10.35 1.54
N TRP A 294 -14.69 9.39 1.62
CA TRP A 294 -14.80 8.22 2.48
C TRP A 294 -13.69 8.27 3.54
N LYS A 295 -14.07 8.04 4.81
CA LYS A 295 -13.14 8.04 5.93
C LYS A 295 -12.30 6.76 5.92
N GLY A 296 -11.19 6.80 5.22
CA GLY A 296 -10.22 5.70 5.18
C GLY A 296 -9.21 5.77 6.32
N SER A 297 -8.45 4.69 6.54
CA SER A 297 -7.46 4.56 7.62
C SER A 297 -6.03 4.88 7.20
N ALA A 298 -5.71 4.75 5.92
CA ALA A 298 -4.36 4.97 5.37
C ALA A 298 -3.95 6.46 5.33
N ASP A 299 -2.74 6.73 4.83
CA ASP A 299 -2.14 8.06 4.66
C ASP A 299 -2.67 8.84 3.44
N TYR A 300 -3.86 8.49 2.98
CA TYR A 300 -4.52 9.15 1.85
C TYR A 300 -6.03 9.27 2.09
N ILE A 301 -6.65 10.14 1.29
CA ILE A 301 -8.09 10.37 1.27
C ILE A 301 -8.63 10.08 -0.11
N PHE A 302 -9.64 9.22 -0.19
CA PHE A 302 -10.40 8.92 -1.39
C PHE A 302 -11.69 9.75 -1.39
N PHE A 303 -11.97 10.41 -2.52
CA PHE A 303 -13.10 11.34 -2.61
C PHE A 303 -13.68 11.41 -4.01
N LYS A 304 -14.89 11.98 -4.11
CA LYS A 304 -15.58 12.22 -5.36
C LYS A 304 -15.82 13.71 -5.57
N SER A 305 -15.55 14.19 -6.78
CA SER A 305 -15.69 15.60 -7.15
C SER A 305 -16.13 15.73 -8.60
N LYS A 306 -16.11 16.97 -9.14
CA LYS A 306 -16.37 17.23 -10.56
C LYS A 306 -15.35 16.52 -11.44
N ASN A 307 -15.73 16.22 -12.67
CA ASN A 307 -14.80 15.72 -13.69
C ASN A 307 -13.73 16.78 -14.01
N ASN A 308 -12.56 16.33 -14.50
CA ASN A 308 -11.41 17.18 -14.86
C ASN A 308 -10.77 17.97 -13.68
N LEU A 309 -11.05 17.59 -12.43
CA LEU A 309 -10.42 18.26 -11.27
C LEU A 309 -8.90 18.13 -11.30
N LYS A 310 -8.37 17.00 -11.74
CA LYS A 310 -6.92 16.77 -11.89
C LYS A 310 -6.29 17.77 -12.86
N GLU A 311 -6.92 18.01 -14.00
CA GLU A 311 -6.47 18.95 -15.03
C GLU A 311 -6.48 20.39 -14.52
N ASP A 312 -7.49 20.76 -13.75
CA ASP A 312 -7.58 22.09 -13.13
C ASP A 312 -6.49 22.29 -12.08
N LEU A 313 -6.24 21.29 -11.23
CA LEU A 313 -5.20 21.34 -10.20
C LEU A 313 -3.77 21.33 -10.78
N ILE A 314 -3.54 20.58 -11.88
CA ILE A 314 -2.24 20.60 -12.58
C ILE A 314 -1.90 22.02 -13.07
N LYS A 315 -2.85 22.79 -13.58
CA LYS A 315 -2.63 24.21 -13.98
C LYS A 315 -2.18 25.08 -12.80
N MET A 316 -2.48 24.67 -11.58
CA MET A 316 -2.07 25.33 -10.34
C MET A 316 -0.83 24.71 -9.69
N GLY A 317 -0.12 23.81 -10.41
CA GLY A 317 1.08 23.13 -9.91
C GLY A 317 0.82 22.04 -8.88
N ILE A 318 -0.38 21.43 -8.89
CA ILE A 318 -0.76 20.37 -7.94
C ILE A 318 -1.19 19.13 -8.71
N LEU A 319 -0.57 17.98 -8.41
CA LEU A 319 -0.92 16.69 -9.01
C LEU A 319 -1.68 15.82 -8.00
N ILE A 320 -2.87 15.34 -8.39
CA ILE A 320 -3.66 14.36 -7.63
C ILE A 320 -3.80 13.05 -8.42
N ARG A 321 -4.15 11.94 -7.75
CA ARG A 321 -4.42 10.67 -8.40
C ARG A 321 -5.86 10.63 -8.91
N ASP A 322 -6.03 10.60 -10.23
CA ASP A 322 -7.28 10.27 -10.89
C ASP A 322 -7.51 8.75 -10.80
N CYS A 323 -8.64 8.35 -10.24
CA CYS A 323 -9.00 6.95 -10.01
C CYS A 323 -10.01 6.41 -11.04
N SER A 324 -10.32 7.14 -12.11
CA SER A 324 -11.28 6.70 -13.15
C SER A 324 -10.86 5.40 -13.85
N ASN A 325 -9.57 5.09 -13.86
CA ASN A 325 -9.01 3.87 -14.45
C ASN A 325 -9.02 2.65 -13.53
N TYR A 326 -9.51 2.77 -12.30
CA TYR A 326 -9.72 1.61 -11.45
C TYR A 326 -11.01 0.88 -11.85
N TYR A 327 -10.96 -0.44 -11.85
CA TYR A 327 -12.15 -1.25 -12.09
C TYR A 327 -13.26 -0.89 -11.08
N ASN A 328 -14.51 -0.76 -11.52
CA ASN A 328 -15.66 -0.30 -10.73
C ASN A 328 -15.67 1.21 -10.37
N LEU A 329 -14.77 2.02 -10.94
CA LEU A 329 -14.81 3.47 -10.79
C LEU A 329 -15.03 4.16 -12.15
N THR A 330 -15.48 5.40 -12.09
CA THR A 330 -15.74 6.27 -13.24
C THR A 330 -15.05 7.62 -13.03
N ASP A 331 -15.22 8.55 -13.97
CA ASP A 331 -14.76 9.92 -13.81
C ASP A 331 -15.28 10.56 -12.53
N GLY A 332 -14.49 11.44 -11.96
CA GLY A 332 -14.81 12.17 -10.74
C GLY A 332 -14.36 11.50 -9.45
N TYR A 333 -13.77 10.30 -9.49
CA TYR A 333 -13.15 9.68 -8.34
C TYR A 333 -11.66 9.99 -8.29
N TYR A 334 -11.20 10.48 -7.13
CA TYR A 334 -9.83 10.91 -6.91
C TYR A 334 -9.27 10.40 -5.59
N ARG A 335 -7.94 10.38 -5.49
CA ARG A 335 -7.22 10.10 -4.26
C ARG A 335 -6.09 11.11 -4.09
N ILE A 336 -5.93 11.61 -2.86
CA ILE A 336 -4.83 12.49 -2.46
C ILE A 336 -4.08 11.88 -1.29
N ALA A 337 -2.75 11.96 -1.30
CA ALA A 337 -1.93 11.70 -0.13
C ALA A 337 -2.18 12.76 0.94
N VAL A 338 -2.04 12.37 2.20
CA VAL A 338 -2.00 13.34 3.31
C VAL A 338 -0.57 13.81 3.47
N LYS A 339 -0.37 15.13 3.46
CA LYS A 339 0.96 15.76 3.54
C LYS A 339 1.12 16.60 4.81
N LYS A 340 2.20 17.39 4.90
CA LYS A 340 2.37 18.41 5.94
C LYS A 340 1.34 19.51 5.77
N HIS A 341 1.09 20.25 6.84
CA HIS A 341 0.01 21.25 6.89
C HIS A 341 0.07 22.28 5.76
N ASP A 342 1.23 22.87 5.52
CA ASP A 342 1.41 23.91 4.50
C ASP A 342 1.06 23.38 3.08
N ASP A 343 1.43 22.13 2.78
CA ASP A 343 1.08 21.49 1.51
C ASP A 343 -0.42 21.24 1.41
N ASN A 344 -1.03 20.72 2.48
CA ASN A 344 -2.46 20.47 2.54
C ASN A 344 -3.26 21.77 2.42
N GLU A 345 -2.81 22.85 3.06
CA GLU A 345 -3.42 24.17 2.95
C GLU A 345 -3.36 24.71 1.51
N ARG A 346 -2.23 24.53 0.82
CA ARG A 346 -2.12 24.90 -0.61
C ARG A 346 -3.14 24.16 -1.48
N LEU A 347 -3.30 22.84 -1.27
CA LEU A 347 -4.33 22.06 -1.97
C LEU A 347 -5.73 22.59 -1.66
N ILE A 348 -6.06 22.83 -0.39
CA ILE A 348 -7.37 23.33 0.02
C ILE A 348 -7.65 24.71 -0.56
N ASN A 349 -6.66 25.61 -0.59
CA ASN A 349 -6.82 26.93 -1.20
C ASN A 349 -7.05 26.84 -2.71
N ALA A 350 -6.36 25.92 -3.40
CA ALA A 350 -6.61 25.66 -4.82
C ALA A 350 -8.03 25.12 -5.06
N LEU A 351 -8.52 24.22 -4.22
CA LEU A 351 -9.89 23.70 -4.30
C LEU A 351 -10.91 24.83 -4.06
N LYS A 352 -10.71 25.68 -3.05
CA LYS A 352 -11.57 26.86 -2.80
C LYS A 352 -11.65 27.77 -4.02
N TYR A 353 -10.54 28.01 -4.68
CA TYR A 353 -10.49 28.81 -5.91
C TYR A 353 -11.28 28.13 -7.05
N ILE A 354 -11.04 26.83 -7.29
CA ILE A 354 -11.69 26.06 -8.36
C ILE A 354 -13.22 25.98 -8.17
N PHE A 355 -13.69 25.92 -6.91
CA PHE A 355 -15.13 25.88 -6.60
C PHE A 355 -15.75 27.26 -6.43
N ASN A 356 -15.02 28.36 -6.72
CA ASN A 356 -15.47 29.75 -6.58
C ASN A 356 -15.99 30.06 -5.17
N ILE A 357 -15.48 29.37 -4.15
CA ILE A 357 -15.82 29.63 -2.75
C ILE A 357 -14.81 30.68 -2.25
N TYR A 358 -14.93 31.90 -2.73
CA TYR A 358 -14.30 33.03 -2.06
C TYR A 358 -14.97 33.18 -0.68
N LEU A 359 -14.17 33.10 0.36
CA LEU A 359 -14.59 33.62 1.65
C LEU A 359 -15.02 35.06 1.40
N GLY A 360 -16.32 35.31 1.49
CA GLY A 360 -16.83 36.67 1.56
C GLY A 360 -16.21 37.31 2.81
N ASN A 361 -15.12 37.99 2.62
CA ASN A 361 -14.67 38.96 3.58
C ASN A 361 -15.74 40.04 3.57
N GLY A 362 -16.67 39.95 4.53
CA GLY A 362 -17.56 41.03 4.83
C GLY A 362 -16.73 42.30 5.02
N VAL A 363 -17.03 43.27 4.22
CA VAL A 363 -16.73 44.68 4.46
C VAL A 363 -17.51 45.10 5.71
#